data_f94bc5e1c935a0e9bc0165d69463f3d3
#
_entry.id   f94bc5e1c935a0e9bc0165d69463f3d3
#
_cell.length_a   1.000
_cell.length_b   1.000
_cell.length_c   1.000
_cell.angle_alpha   90.00
_cell.angle_beta   90.00
_cell.angle_gamma   90.00
#
_symmetry.space_group_name_H-M   'P 1'
#
loop_
_entity.id
_entity.type
_entity.pdbx_description
1 polymer ?
#
loop_
_entity_poly.entity_id
_entity_poly.type
_entity_poly.pdbx_seq_one_letter_code
_entity_poly.pdbx_strand_id
1 'polypeptide(L)'
;MYIRKHGNKWQCHVRFKGMRLAESFTLRSSAVKWGNKTLTQLEEGSFKNRDKLFKMKLRDLLNLYADKYRSKYRSNSFEYAIRVINRSNIGACHLAHLDGVRLSNFRDLMLQTRSTSTVRKYLLLISRAINIGTKELGIPFDHNPVTMVSLPTEPAHRDRVLSDHETFNLYESCDASNLFSMRAIVELAIETLCRRGELLNLSYKDCDLTAGVALVRETKSGKPRKIGLSTRAIEIIQNLPRTVDGKLFHVKSVSSFEKQFSSVVRKAGILDFHFHDLRHTGATLLAMKGWTTIELMQQGGWNSAEMVARYANIGAKHLAKRLRAGK
;
A
#
# COMPACT_ATOMS: atom_id res chain seq x y z
N MET A 1 7.93 31.07 39.48
CA MET A 1 8.78 31.68 38.41
C MET A 1 9.80 32.63 39.02
N TYR A 2 11.09 32.54 38.62
CA TYR A 2 12.05 33.59 38.94
C TYR A 2 12.98 33.91 37.74
N ILE A 3 13.49 35.12 37.66
CA ILE A 3 14.31 35.58 36.52
C ILE A 3 15.59 36.15 37.08
N ARG A 4 16.73 35.73 36.50
CA ARG A 4 18.06 36.27 36.86
C ARG A 4 18.85 36.67 35.60
N LYS A 5 19.76 37.60 35.75
CA LYS A 5 20.74 37.94 34.71
C LYS A 5 21.92 36.94 34.83
N HIS A 6 22.31 36.39 33.71
CA HIS A 6 23.49 35.50 33.64
C HIS A 6 24.31 35.88 32.40
N GLY A 7 25.42 36.53 32.63
CA GLY A 7 26.20 37.20 31.58
C GLY A 7 25.34 38.22 30.82
N ASN A 8 25.33 38.11 29.49
CA ASN A 8 24.56 39.02 28.62
C ASN A 8 23.12 38.56 28.38
N LYS A 9 22.66 37.50 29.08
CA LYS A 9 21.32 36.92 28.89
C LYS A 9 20.51 36.94 30.18
N TRP A 10 19.20 36.95 30.03
CA TRP A 10 18.21 36.81 31.09
C TRP A 10 17.70 35.37 31.12
N GLN A 11 17.91 34.65 32.22
CA GLN A 11 17.40 33.32 32.48
C GLN A 11 16.09 33.38 33.23
N CYS A 12 15.04 32.75 32.68
CA CYS A 12 13.78 32.53 33.37
C CYS A 12 13.67 31.08 33.80
N HIS A 13 13.33 30.86 35.07
CA HIS A 13 13.08 29.54 35.65
C HIS A 13 11.63 29.46 36.08
N VAL A 14 10.93 28.40 35.62
CA VAL A 14 9.57 28.07 36.01
C VAL A 14 9.59 26.73 36.75
N ARG A 15 8.97 26.64 37.91
CA ARG A 15 8.77 25.41 38.67
C ARG A 15 7.28 25.24 38.93
N PHE A 16 6.75 24.05 38.61
CA PHE A 16 5.35 23.73 38.80
C PHE A 16 5.20 22.21 39.01
N LYS A 17 4.62 21.79 40.13
CA LYS A 17 4.34 20.37 40.47
C LYS A 17 5.51 19.43 40.15
N GLY A 18 6.74 19.78 40.56
CA GLY A 18 7.95 18.97 40.35
C GLY A 18 8.65 19.19 39.01
N MET A 19 8.01 19.77 38.02
CA MET A 19 8.66 20.16 36.76
C MET A 19 9.53 21.40 36.95
N ARG A 20 10.71 21.39 36.29
CA ARG A 20 11.66 22.53 36.28
C ARG A 20 11.97 22.85 34.82
N LEU A 21 11.62 24.07 34.41
CA LEU A 21 11.88 24.57 33.06
C LEU A 21 12.73 25.83 33.18
N ALA A 22 13.69 26.00 32.27
CA ALA A 22 14.54 27.19 32.23
C ALA A 22 14.83 27.55 30.78
N GLU A 23 14.77 28.85 30.47
CA GLU A 23 15.05 29.35 29.11
C GLU A 23 15.82 30.68 29.23
N SER A 24 16.66 30.98 28.23
CA SER A 24 17.54 32.14 28.23
C SER A 24 17.19 33.09 27.09
N PHE A 25 17.11 34.38 27.40
CA PHE A 25 16.68 35.44 26.48
C PHE A 25 17.66 36.59 26.46
N THR A 26 17.73 37.31 25.36
CA THR A 26 18.51 38.56 25.26
C THR A 26 17.85 39.72 26.00
N LEU A 27 16.51 39.75 26.08
CA LEU A 27 15.74 40.79 26.73
C LEU A 27 15.02 40.26 27.98
N ARG A 28 15.01 41.06 29.05
CA ARG A 28 14.27 40.74 30.27
C ARG A 28 12.76 40.60 30.02
N SER A 29 12.18 41.46 29.17
CA SER A 29 10.77 41.43 28.80
C SER A 29 10.36 40.10 28.15
N SER A 30 11.22 39.54 27.26
CA SER A 30 11.01 38.24 26.65
C SER A 30 11.04 37.10 27.66
N ALA A 31 11.95 37.16 28.63
CA ALA A 31 12.02 36.19 29.72
C ALA A 31 10.75 36.22 30.61
N VAL A 32 10.24 37.42 30.93
CA VAL A 32 8.96 37.57 31.68
C VAL A 32 7.80 37.00 30.89
N LYS A 33 7.67 37.37 29.60
CA LYS A 33 6.58 36.91 28.72
C LYS A 33 6.57 35.40 28.58
N TRP A 34 7.74 34.80 28.37
CA TRP A 34 7.86 33.33 28.30
C TRP A 34 7.49 32.66 29.60
N GLY A 35 7.98 33.17 30.74
CA GLY A 35 7.71 32.61 32.06
C GLY A 35 6.22 32.61 32.42
N ASN A 36 5.54 33.75 32.21
CA ASN A 36 4.11 33.83 32.46
C ASN A 36 3.32 32.89 31.55
N LYS A 37 3.60 32.90 30.23
CA LYS A 37 2.95 31.99 29.29
C LYS A 37 3.15 30.55 29.67
N THR A 38 4.37 30.16 30.05
CA THR A 38 4.71 28.77 30.42
C THR A 38 3.98 28.40 31.72
N LEU A 39 3.90 29.28 32.71
CA LEU A 39 3.19 29.01 33.95
C LEU A 39 1.69 28.81 33.70
N THR A 40 1.05 29.71 32.95
CA THR A 40 -0.37 29.56 32.57
C THR A 40 -0.61 28.23 31.84
N GLN A 41 0.22 27.85 30.89
CA GLN A 41 0.09 26.58 30.18
C GLN A 41 0.25 25.36 31.10
N LEU A 42 1.12 25.44 32.13
CA LEU A 42 1.30 24.40 33.12
C LEU A 42 0.09 24.28 34.04
N GLU A 43 -0.49 25.41 34.44
CA GLU A 43 -1.69 25.48 35.29
C GLU A 43 -2.91 24.91 34.57
N GLU A 44 -3.07 25.23 33.29
CA GLU A 44 -4.14 24.73 32.42
C GLU A 44 -3.91 23.28 31.96
N GLY A 45 -2.73 22.68 32.20
CA GLY A 45 -2.36 21.36 31.69
C GLY A 45 -2.11 21.31 30.18
N SER A 46 -2.01 22.47 29.53
CA SER A 46 -1.81 22.62 28.07
C SER A 46 -0.33 22.70 27.66
N PHE A 47 0.59 22.66 28.63
CA PHE A 47 2.02 22.78 28.37
C PHE A 47 2.57 21.60 27.58
N LYS A 48 3.22 21.88 26.46
CA LYS A 48 3.90 20.91 25.61
C LYS A 48 5.41 21.14 25.64
N ASN A 49 6.16 20.18 26.20
CA ASN A 49 7.63 20.25 26.13
C ASN A 49 8.10 19.96 24.68
N ARG A 50 8.55 20.99 23.99
CA ARG A 50 8.99 20.93 22.59
C ARG A 50 10.43 20.44 22.39
N ASP A 51 11.17 20.13 23.44
CA ASP A 51 12.57 19.70 23.36
C ASP A 51 12.75 18.49 22.43
N LYS A 52 11.79 17.56 22.45
CA LYS A 52 11.80 16.39 21.56
C LYS A 52 11.78 16.79 20.08
N LEU A 53 11.04 17.86 19.72
CA LEU A 53 10.97 18.31 18.32
C LEU A 53 12.31 18.86 17.82
N PHE A 54 13.07 19.54 18.69
CA PHE A 54 14.39 20.09 18.34
C PHE A 54 15.51 19.04 18.36
N LYS A 55 15.37 17.99 19.18
CA LYS A 55 16.39 16.93 19.33
C LYS A 55 16.21 15.79 18.35
N MET A 56 14.99 15.47 17.95
CA MET A 56 14.69 14.35 17.07
C MET A 56 14.62 14.76 15.60
N LYS A 57 15.12 13.91 14.72
CA LYS A 57 14.97 14.03 13.27
C LYS A 57 13.81 13.17 12.79
N LEU A 58 13.33 13.44 11.57
CA LEU A 58 12.27 12.62 10.97
C LEU A 58 12.65 11.14 10.87
N ARG A 59 13.93 10.84 10.57
CA ARG A 59 14.42 9.45 10.54
C ARG A 59 14.27 8.73 11.87
N ASP A 60 14.45 9.43 12.98
CA ASP A 60 14.36 8.84 14.31
C ASP A 60 12.91 8.47 14.64
N LEU A 61 11.99 9.37 14.30
CA LEU A 61 10.55 9.11 14.42
C LEU A 61 10.11 7.93 13.52
N LEU A 62 10.59 7.88 12.28
CA LEU A 62 10.24 6.80 11.34
C LEU A 62 10.80 5.45 11.80
N ASN A 63 11.97 5.41 12.41
CA ASN A 63 12.54 4.19 12.99
C ASN A 63 11.71 3.72 14.19
N LEU A 64 11.35 4.61 15.13
CA LEU A 64 10.47 4.28 16.25
C LEU A 64 9.10 3.77 15.77
N TYR A 65 8.56 4.41 14.74
CA TYR A 65 7.33 3.95 14.10
C TYR A 65 7.49 2.55 13.48
N ALA A 66 8.60 2.31 12.78
CA ALA A 66 8.89 1.03 12.17
C ALA A 66 9.00 -0.08 13.21
N ASP A 67 9.77 0.13 14.26
CA ASP A 67 9.98 -0.86 15.34
C ASP A 67 8.65 -1.28 15.97
N LYS A 68 7.74 -0.31 16.20
CA LYS A 68 6.44 -0.57 16.79
C LYS A 68 5.44 -1.26 15.87
N TYR A 69 5.48 -0.94 14.57
CA TYR A 69 4.43 -1.36 13.63
C TYR A 69 4.90 -2.32 12.53
N ARG A 70 6.19 -2.72 12.52
CA ARG A 70 6.77 -3.63 11.52
C ARG A 70 5.97 -4.91 11.33
N SER A 71 5.51 -5.52 12.40
CA SER A 71 4.74 -6.77 12.37
C SER A 71 3.40 -6.65 11.64
N LYS A 72 2.85 -5.43 11.52
CA LYS A 72 1.61 -5.16 10.78
C LYS A 72 1.80 -5.13 9.26
N TYR A 73 3.05 -5.00 8.80
CA TYR A 73 3.38 -4.89 7.38
C TYR A 73 4.05 -6.16 6.87
N ARG A 74 3.34 -6.93 6.06
CA ARG A 74 3.82 -8.20 5.50
C ARG A 74 4.79 -8.05 4.32
N SER A 75 4.94 -6.86 3.76
CA SER A 75 5.75 -6.65 2.57
C SER A 75 6.98 -5.81 2.84
N ASN A 76 8.09 -6.12 2.17
CA ASN A 76 9.34 -5.35 2.20
C ASN A 76 9.19 -3.90 1.67
N SER A 77 8.03 -3.56 1.07
CA SER A 77 7.77 -2.21 0.54
C SER A 77 7.72 -1.15 1.63
N PHE A 78 7.27 -1.52 2.82
CA PHE A 78 7.26 -0.64 3.98
C PHE A 78 8.70 -0.26 4.42
N GLU A 79 9.56 -1.25 4.58
CA GLU A 79 10.97 -1.03 4.95
C GLU A 79 11.73 -0.27 3.87
N TYR A 80 11.44 -0.58 2.61
CA TYR A 80 12.01 0.14 1.49
C TYR A 80 11.62 1.62 1.52
N ALA A 81 10.35 1.94 1.78
CA ALA A 81 9.87 3.31 1.88
C ALA A 81 10.56 4.07 3.02
N ILE A 82 10.67 3.47 4.20
CA ILE A 82 11.40 4.07 5.34
C ILE A 82 12.86 4.32 4.97
N ARG A 83 13.53 3.36 4.34
CA ARG A 83 14.92 3.51 3.92
C ARG A 83 15.12 4.66 2.94
N VAL A 84 14.21 4.81 1.97
CA VAL A 84 14.27 5.91 0.98
C VAL A 84 14.09 7.26 1.67
N ILE A 85 13.09 7.38 2.54
CA ILE A 85 12.84 8.63 3.27
C ILE A 85 14.00 8.95 4.19
N ASN A 86 14.51 7.99 4.96
CA ASN A 86 15.62 8.20 5.90
C ASN A 86 16.92 8.65 5.22
N ARG A 87 17.17 8.21 3.98
CA ARG A 87 18.34 8.60 3.18
C ARG A 87 18.18 9.95 2.49
N SER A 88 16.99 10.49 2.42
CA SER A 88 16.72 11.79 1.81
C SER A 88 16.97 12.95 2.78
N ASN A 89 17.07 14.17 2.24
CA ASN A 89 17.29 15.39 3.04
C ASN A 89 16.17 15.59 4.09
N ILE A 90 14.92 15.19 3.77
CA ILE A 90 13.81 15.31 4.72
C ILE A 90 14.00 14.39 5.92
N GLY A 91 14.61 13.20 5.74
CA GLY A 91 14.91 12.29 6.85
C GLY A 91 15.91 12.86 7.84
N ALA A 92 16.80 13.76 7.40
CA ALA A 92 17.75 14.47 8.27
C ALA A 92 17.16 15.73 8.94
N CYS A 93 15.96 16.16 8.55
CA CYS A 93 15.30 17.33 9.09
C CYS A 93 14.88 17.09 10.55
N HIS A 94 15.16 18.08 11.44
CA HIS A 94 14.63 18.06 12.79
C HIS A 94 13.10 18.27 12.77
N LEU A 95 12.40 17.59 13.66
CA LEU A 95 10.92 17.61 13.68
C LEU A 95 10.38 19.05 13.91
N ALA A 96 11.11 19.89 14.65
CA ALA A 96 10.77 21.28 14.86
C ALA A 96 10.76 22.13 13.57
N HIS A 97 11.50 21.70 12.58
CA HIS A 97 11.62 22.38 11.28
C HIS A 97 10.89 21.67 10.15
N LEU A 98 10.15 20.60 10.47
CA LEU A 98 9.38 19.86 9.49
C LEU A 98 8.09 20.62 9.18
N ASP A 99 8.06 21.26 8.01
CA ASP A 99 6.96 22.11 7.54
C ASP A 99 6.45 21.66 6.16
N GLY A 100 5.35 22.27 5.71
CA GLY A 100 4.74 21.99 4.41
C GLY A 100 5.66 22.28 3.22
N VAL A 101 6.53 23.30 3.32
CA VAL A 101 7.45 23.68 2.24
C VAL A 101 8.50 22.60 2.03
N ARG A 102 9.14 22.14 3.09
CA ARG A 102 10.14 21.06 3.01
C ARG A 102 9.54 19.75 2.52
N LEU A 103 8.31 19.44 2.95
CA LEU A 103 7.59 18.24 2.48
C LEU A 103 7.18 18.37 1.01
N SER A 104 6.79 19.56 0.55
CA SER A 104 6.51 19.81 -0.87
C SER A 104 7.76 19.65 -1.72
N ASN A 105 8.89 20.21 -1.29
CA ASN A 105 10.18 20.04 -1.98
C ASN A 105 10.60 18.55 -2.04
N PHE A 106 10.40 17.80 -0.95
CA PHE A 106 10.64 16.35 -0.95
C PHE A 106 9.71 15.63 -1.95
N ARG A 107 8.41 15.97 -1.96
CA ARG A 107 7.44 15.44 -2.94
C ARG A 107 7.92 15.64 -4.36
N ASP A 108 8.27 16.88 -4.70
CA ASP A 108 8.61 17.29 -6.07
C ASP A 108 9.93 16.64 -6.53
N LEU A 109 10.91 16.54 -5.63
CA LEU A 109 12.14 15.79 -5.89
C LEU A 109 11.88 14.30 -6.13
N MET A 110 11.03 13.67 -5.33
CA MET A 110 10.70 12.26 -5.50
C MET A 110 9.90 11.99 -6.79
N LEU A 111 9.06 12.93 -7.22
CA LEU A 111 8.30 12.81 -8.46
C LEU A 111 9.18 12.78 -9.72
N GLN A 112 10.41 13.27 -9.67
CA GLN A 112 11.35 13.19 -10.80
C GLN A 112 11.77 11.75 -11.11
N THR A 113 11.72 10.84 -10.13
CA THR A 113 12.25 9.47 -10.26
C THR A 113 11.26 8.38 -9.83
N ARG A 114 10.10 8.73 -9.30
CA ARG A 114 9.11 7.80 -8.74
C ARG A 114 7.71 8.14 -9.24
N SER A 115 6.87 7.11 -9.33
CA SER A 115 5.45 7.29 -9.68
C SER A 115 4.70 8.08 -8.60
N THR A 116 3.64 8.78 -9.03
CA THR A 116 2.74 9.55 -8.16
C THR A 116 2.21 8.72 -6.99
N SER A 117 1.80 7.46 -7.24
CA SER A 117 1.30 6.57 -6.19
C SER A 117 2.39 6.19 -5.16
N THR A 118 3.66 6.08 -5.59
CA THR A 118 4.78 5.81 -4.68
C THR A 118 5.07 7.00 -3.79
N VAL A 119 5.15 8.20 -4.38
CA VAL A 119 5.40 9.44 -3.62
C VAL A 119 4.26 9.72 -2.64
N ARG A 120 3.01 9.53 -3.07
CA ARG A 120 1.84 9.60 -2.19
C ARG A 120 1.96 8.66 -0.98
N LYS A 121 2.40 7.41 -1.19
CA LYS A 121 2.63 6.44 -0.10
C LYS A 121 3.71 6.91 0.88
N TYR A 122 4.78 7.55 0.41
CA TYR A 122 5.82 8.12 1.27
C TYR A 122 5.26 9.24 2.16
N LEU A 123 4.52 10.18 1.59
CA LEU A 123 3.90 11.26 2.36
C LEU A 123 2.89 10.74 3.39
N LEU A 124 2.05 9.78 3.01
CA LEU A 124 1.10 9.13 3.92
C LEU A 124 1.80 8.34 5.04
N LEU A 125 2.96 7.75 4.76
CA LEU A 125 3.78 7.08 5.77
C LEU A 125 4.33 8.08 6.79
N ILE A 126 4.89 9.21 6.32
CA ILE A 126 5.33 10.32 7.18
C ILE A 126 4.16 10.83 8.03
N SER A 127 2.99 11.06 7.41
CA SER A 127 1.79 11.52 8.11
C SER A 127 1.36 10.57 9.24
N ARG A 128 1.35 9.26 8.98
CA ARG A 128 1.03 8.24 9.99
C ARG A 128 2.04 8.23 11.14
N ALA A 129 3.33 8.31 10.82
CA ALA A 129 4.38 8.34 11.84
C ALA A 129 4.24 9.58 12.75
N ILE A 130 3.94 10.76 12.20
CA ILE A 130 3.69 11.99 12.96
C ILE A 130 2.46 11.82 13.87
N ASN A 131 1.34 11.32 13.33
CA ASN A 131 0.13 11.11 14.11
C ASN A 131 0.34 10.14 15.29
N ILE A 132 1.07 9.04 15.07
CA ILE A 132 1.45 8.10 16.13
C ILE A 132 2.46 8.74 17.08
N GLY A 133 3.42 9.49 16.55
CA GLY A 133 4.37 10.28 17.36
C GLY A 133 3.65 11.18 18.37
N THR A 134 2.62 11.87 17.90
CA THR A 134 1.80 12.75 18.76
C THR A 134 0.97 11.95 19.76
N LYS A 135 0.26 10.92 19.30
CA LYS A 135 -0.71 10.19 20.13
C LYS A 135 -0.08 9.23 21.13
N GLU A 136 1.01 8.56 20.75
CA GLU A 136 1.53 7.41 21.50
C GLU A 136 2.98 7.59 22.00
N LEU A 137 3.76 8.50 21.37
CA LEU A 137 5.17 8.71 21.75
C LEU A 137 5.39 10.04 22.48
N GLY A 138 4.32 10.82 22.71
CA GLY A 138 4.36 12.09 23.40
C GLY A 138 5.26 13.13 22.69
N ILE A 139 5.28 13.13 21.35
CA ILE A 139 5.96 14.15 20.54
C ILE A 139 4.97 15.28 20.26
N PRO A 140 5.20 16.49 20.72
CA PRO A 140 4.19 17.53 20.81
C PRO A 140 4.04 18.32 19.49
N PHE A 141 3.68 17.68 18.40
CA PHE A 141 3.28 18.39 17.19
C PHE A 141 2.00 19.18 17.44
N ASP A 142 1.94 20.43 16.96
CA ASP A 142 0.72 21.24 17.01
C ASP A 142 -0.28 20.78 15.94
N HIS A 143 0.21 20.46 14.76
CA HIS A 143 -0.54 19.91 13.64
C HIS A 143 0.38 18.99 12.81
N ASN A 144 -0.22 18.14 12.00
CA ASN A 144 0.55 17.28 11.09
C ASN A 144 0.92 18.10 9.83
N PRO A 145 2.20 18.43 9.59
CA PRO A 145 2.58 19.28 8.46
C PRO A 145 2.31 18.65 7.09
N VAL A 146 2.09 17.33 7.01
CA VAL A 146 1.72 16.67 5.75
C VAL A 146 0.34 17.10 5.27
N THR A 147 -0.56 17.53 6.17
CA THR A 147 -1.89 18.02 5.78
C THR A 147 -1.83 19.35 5.00
N MET A 148 -0.72 20.07 5.10
CA MET A 148 -0.48 21.31 4.37
C MET A 148 0.09 21.06 2.95
N VAL A 149 0.28 19.80 2.56
CA VAL A 149 0.88 19.42 1.27
C VAL A 149 -0.16 18.78 0.38
N SER A 150 -0.30 19.30 -0.84
CA SER A 150 -1.10 18.63 -1.87
C SER A 150 -0.52 17.27 -2.20
N LEU A 151 -1.27 16.21 -1.92
CA LEU A 151 -0.83 14.85 -2.24
C LEU A 151 -0.89 14.62 -3.76
N PRO A 152 0.10 13.92 -4.33
CA PRO A 152 0.05 13.54 -5.74
C PRO A 152 -1.25 12.78 -6.06
N THR A 153 -1.84 13.05 -7.20
CA THR A 153 -3.06 12.37 -7.68
C THR A 153 -2.76 10.89 -7.90
N GLU A 154 -3.63 10.02 -7.45
CA GLU A 154 -3.54 8.61 -7.78
C GLU A 154 -3.81 8.43 -9.29
N PRO A 155 -3.01 7.61 -9.98
CA PRO A 155 -3.31 7.30 -11.38
C PRO A 155 -4.67 6.62 -11.46
N ALA A 156 -5.37 6.83 -12.57
CA ALA A 156 -6.60 6.10 -12.84
C ALA A 156 -6.38 4.59 -12.71
N HIS A 157 -7.41 3.90 -12.28
CA HIS A 157 -7.36 2.44 -12.21
C HIS A 157 -7.15 1.87 -13.62
N ARG A 158 -6.38 0.79 -13.71
CA ARG A 158 -6.21 0.06 -14.95
C ARG A 158 -7.47 -0.75 -15.25
N ASP A 159 -7.99 -0.58 -16.45
CA ASP A 159 -9.16 -1.31 -16.96
C ASP A 159 -8.78 -2.21 -18.15
N ARG A 160 -7.49 -2.63 -18.21
CA ARG A 160 -6.94 -3.44 -19.29
C ARG A 160 -7.53 -4.85 -19.25
N VAL A 161 -8.20 -5.22 -20.34
CA VAL A 161 -8.80 -6.55 -20.58
C VAL A 161 -8.23 -7.09 -21.87
N LEU A 162 -7.92 -8.39 -21.92
CA LEU A 162 -7.47 -9.05 -23.14
C LEU A 162 -8.63 -9.15 -24.15
N SER A 163 -8.36 -8.89 -25.42
CA SER A 163 -9.19 -9.30 -26.52
C SER A 163 -9.05 -10.81 -26.80
N ASP A 164 -9.97 -11.38 -27.57
CA ASP A 164 -9.89 -12.79 -27.96
C ASP A 164 -8.60 -13.08 -28.73
N HIS A 165 -8.18 -12.20 -29.64
CA HIS A 165 -6.93 -12.32 -30.39
C HIS A 165 -5.70 -12.24 -29.48
N GLU A 166 -5.67 -11.30 -28.53
CA GLU A 166 -4.56 -11.20 -27.57
C GLU A 166 -4.52 -12.44 -26.65
N THR A 167 -5.68 -12.95 -26.26
CA THR A 167 -5.78 -14.19 -25.46
C THR A 167 -5.20 -15.38 -26.19
N PHE A 168 -5.52 -15.53 -27.46
CA PHE A 168 -4.95 -16.57 -28.31
C PHE A 168 -3.43 -16.46 -28.41
N ASN A 169 -2.91 -15.29 -28.76
CA ASN A 169 -1.47 -15.04 -28.87
C ASN A 169 -0.74 -15.25 -27.54
N LEU A 170 -1.37 -14.89 -26.43
CA LEU A 170 -0.82 -15.11 -25.09
C LEU A 170 -0.68 -16.59 -24.80
N TYR A 171 -1.69 -17.38 -25.13
CA TYR A 171 -1.68 -18.83 -24.92
C TYR A 171 -0.60 -19.52 -25.75
N GLU A 172 -0.48 -19.21 -27.02
CA GLU A 172 0.59 -19.72 -27.89
C GLU A 172 1.98 -19.39 -27.34
N SER A 173 2.15 -18.14 -26.87
CA SER A 173 3.42 -17.71 -26.27
C SER A 173 3.69 -18.38 -24.90
N CYS A 174 2.66 -18.75 -24.17
CA CYS A 174 2.79 -19.52 -22.94
C CYS A 174 3.27 -20.95 -23.23
N ASP A 175 2.73 -21.61 -24.25
CA ASP A 175 3.11 -22.97 -24.64
C ASP A 175 4.56 -23.04 -25.11
N ALA A 176 5.06 -21.96 -25.74
CA ALA A 176 6.45 -21.80 -26.16
C ALA A 176 7.39 -21.32 -25.01
N SER A 177 6.90 -21.22 -23.77
CA SER A 177 7.72 -20.71 -22.66
C SER A 177 8.53 -21.82 -21.98
N ASN A 178 9.65 -21.41 -21.33
CA ASN A 178 10.49 -22.33 -20.56
C ASN A 178 9.84 -22.77 -19.23
N LEU A 179 8.75 -22.13 -18.79
CA LEU A 179 7.96 -22.56 -17.64
C LEU A 179 6.79 -23.41 -18.13
N PHE A 180 6.92 -24.71 -18.00
CA PHE A 180 5.90 -25.69 -18.46
C PHE A 180 4.48 -25.36 -17.98
N SER A 181 4.34 -24.84 -16.77
CA SER A 181 3.02 -24.47 -16.19
C SER A 181 2.55 -23.06 -16.51
N MET A 182 3.24 -22.29 -17.38
CA MET A 182 2.91 -20.88 -17.63
C MET A 182 1.47 -20.73 -18.16
N ARG A 183 1.07 -21.54 -19.13
CA ARG A 183 -0.29 -21.53 -19.66
C ARG A 183 -1.32 -21.84 -18.59
N ALA A 184 -1.11 -22.89 -17.82
CA ALA A 184 -2.02 -23.28 -16.73
C ALA A 184 -2.15 -22.16 -15.67
N ILE A 185 -1.06 -21.48 -15.32
CA ILE A 185 -1.09 -20.33 -14.40
C ILE A 185 -1.93 -19.20 -14.98
N VAL A 186 -1.78 -18.89 -16.26
CA VAL A 186 -2.51 -17.80 -16.93
C VAL A 186 -4.00 -18.13 -17.01
N GLU A 187 -4.36 -19.33 -17.47
CA GLU A 187 -5.75 -19.75 -17.56
C GLU A 187 -6.41 -19.79 -16.18
N LEU A 188 -5.76 -20.38 -15.16
CA LEU A 188 -6.30 -20.40 -13.80
C LEU A 188 -6.39 -19.00 -13.16
N ALA A 189 -5.53 -18.06 -13.52
CA ALA A 189 -5.66 -16.68 -13.07
C ALA A 189 -6.95 -16.02 -13.59
N ILE A 190 -7.32 -16.29 -14.83
CA ILE A 190 -8.57 -15.81 -15.48
C ILE A 190 -9.79 -16.51 -14.85
N GLU A 191 -9.77 -17.85 -14.74
CA GLU A 191 -10.88 -18.66 -14.27
C GLU A 191 -11.20 -18.46 -12.78
N THR A 192 -10.17 -18.32 -11.94
CA THR A 192 -10.34 -18.27 -10.48
C THR A 192 -10.40 -16.86 -9.92
N LEU A 193 -10.02 -15.86 -10.66
CA LEU A 193 -9.83 -14.49 -10.20
C LEU A 193 -8.86 -14.36 -9.00
N CYS A 194 -7.98 -15.33 -8.78
CA CYS A 194 -7.01 -15.28 -7.69
C CYS A 194 -5.96 -14.19 -7.92
N ARG A 195 -5.52 -13.56 -6.83
CA ARG A 195 -4.32 -12.73 -6.90
C ARG A 195 -3.11 -13.62 -7.17
N ARG A 196 -2.08 -13.07 -7.85
CA ARG A 196 -0.87 -13.84 -8.18
C ARG A 196 -0.32 -14.66 -7.00
N GLY A 197 -0.13 -14.02 -5.85
CA GLY A 197 0.39 -14.71 -4.67
C GLY A 197 -0.54 -15.80 -4.12
N GLU A 198 -1.85 -15.60 -4.22
CA GLU A 198 -2.86 -16.57 -3.84
C GLU A 198 -2.79 -17.80 -4.76
N LEU A 199 -2.73 -17.55 -6.07
CA LEU A 199 -2.68 -18.64 -7.07
C LEU A 199 -1.38 -19.45 -6.98
N LEU A 200 -0.23 -18.79 -6.88
CA LEU A 200 1.07 -19.46 -6.80
C LEU A 200 1.29 -20.22 -5.48
N ASN A 201 0.52 -19.91 -4.43
CA ASN A 201 0.55 -20.63 -3.15
C ASN A 201 -0.57 -21.68 -3.02
N LEU A 202 -1.43 -21.82 -4.02
CA LEU A 202 -2.49 -22.82 -3.99
C LEU A 202 -1.89 -24.23 -4.07
N SER A 203 -2.40 -25.15 -3.25
CA SER A 203 -1.94 -26.54 -3.21
C SER A 203 -3.08 -27.52 -3.49
N TYR A 204 -2.73 -28.74 -3.89
CA TYR A 204 -3.71 -29.81 -4.20
C TYR A 204 -4.64 -30.09 -3.03
N LYS A 205 -4.13 -30.07 -1.79
CA LYS A 205 -4.92 -30.29 -0.57
C LYS A 205 -5.98 -29.22 -0.31
N ASP A 206 -5.85 -28.07 -0.96
CA ASP A 206 -6.79 -26.96 -0.85
C ASP A 206 -7.88 -27.01 -1.91
N CYS A 207 -7.79 -27.93 -2.87
CA CYS A 207 -8.71 -28.09 -3.99
C CYS A 207 -9.57 -29.35 -3.81
N ASP A 208 -10.86 -29.16 -3.62
CA ASP A 208 -11.86 -30.22 -3.72
C ASP A 208 -12.41 -30.22 -5.16
N LEU A 209 -11.83 -31.06 -6.02
CA LEU A 209 -12.18 -31.09 -7.43
C LEU A 209 -13.55 -31.73 -7.67
N THR A 210 -14.03 -32.55 -6.72
CA THR A 210 -15.37 -33.19 -6.80
C THR A 210 -16.44 -32.17 -6.48
N ALA A 211 -16.25 -31.36 -5.43
CA ALA A 211 -17.17 -30.29 -5.08
C ALA A 211 -16.98 -29.04 -5.96
N GLY A 212 -15.92 -28.95 -6.76
CA GLY A 212 -15.62 -27.80 -7.61
C GLY A 212 -15.26 -26.54 -6.80
N VAL A 213 -14.54 -26.70 -5.68
CA VAL A 213 -14.17 -25.57 -4.83
C VAL A 213 -12.70 -25.61 -4.42
N ALA A 214 -12.09 -24.44 -4.19
CA ALA A 214 -10.76 -24.34 -3.62
C ALA A 214 -10.71 -23.35 -2.44
N LEU A 215 -9.86 -23.65 -1.45
CA LEU A 215 -9.62 -22.81 -0.29
C LEU A 215 -8.38 -21.94 -0.47
N VAL A 216 -8.55 -20.65 -0.61
CA VAL A 216 -7.45 -19.67 -0.63
C VAL A 216 -7.12 -19.27 0.81
N ARG A 217 -6.03 -19.83 1.36
CA ARG A 217 -5.63 -19.63 2.76
C ARG A 217 -4.96 -18.28 3.00
N GLU A 218 -4.01 -17.91 2.14
CA GLU A 218 -3.22 -16.71 2.27
C GLU A 218 -3.82 -15.57 1.45
N THR A 219 -4.62 -14.72 2.07
CA THR A 219 -5.22 -13.56 1.42
C THR A 219 -4.57 -12.26 1.91
N LYS A 220 -4.65 -11.20 1.11
CA LYS A 220 -4.19 -9.85 1.51
C LYS A 220 -4.93 -9.32 2.75
N SER A 221 -6.18 -9.75 2.94
CA SER A 221 -6.99 -9.38 4.12
C SER A 221 -6.70 -10.23 5.36
N GLY A 222 -5.90 -11.30 5.22
CA GLY A 222 -5.59 -12.25 6.29
C GLY A 222 -6.70 -13.26 6.57
N LYS A 223 -7.87 -13.18 5.93
CA LYS A 223 -8.98 -14.12 6.11
C LYS A 223 -9.02 -15.11 4.96
N PRO A 224 -9.02 -16.44 5.22
CA PRO A 224 -9.21 -17.46 4.17
C PRO A 224 -10.56 -17.28 3.48
N ARG A 225 -10.65 -17.67 2.21
CA ARG A 225 -11.92 -17.71 1.48
C ARG A 225 -12.00 -18.94 0.57
N LYS A 226 -13.21 -19.44 0.35
CA LYS A 226 -13.50 -20.45 -0.66
C LYS A 226 -13.81 -19.75 -1.99
N ILE A 227 -13.36 -20.34 -3.09
CA ILE A 227 -13.64 -19.92 -4.47
C ILE A 227 -14.23 -21.10 -5.25
N GLY A 228 -15.08 -20.82 -6.22
CA GLY A 228 -15.55 -21.81 -7.18
C GLY A 228 -14.49 -22.13 -8.22
N LEU A 229 -14.47 -23.36 -8.68
CA LEU A 229 -13.66 -23.83 -9.80
C LEU A 229 -14.61 -24.16 -10.97
N SER A 230 -14.35 -23.56 -12.13
CA SER A 230 -15.05 -23.93 -13.37
C SER A 230 -14.60 -25.33 -13.84
N THR A 231 -15.38 -25.96 -14.73
CA THR A 231 -14.98 -27.22 -15.37
C THR A 231 -13.59 -27.13 -15.98
N ARG A 232 -13.29 -26.00 -16.64
CA ARG A 232 -11.96 -25.73 -17.21
C ARG A 232 -10.86 -25.67 -16.16
N ALA A 233 -11.11 -24.99 -15.04
CA ALA A 233 -10.16 -24.92 -13.94
C ALA A 233 -9.88 -26.31 -13.33
N ILE A 234 -10.91 -27.14 -13.19
CA ILE A 234 -10.77 -28.52 -12.70
C ILE A 234 -9.92 -29.38 -13.67
N GLU A 235 -10.21 -29.32 -14.97
CA GLU A 235 -9.41 -30.01 -16.00
C GLU A 235 -7.94 -29.62 -15.95
N ILE A 236 -7.65 -28.33 -15.86
CA ILE A 236 -6.29 -27.82 -15.78
C ILE A 236 -5.59 -28.39 -14.54
N ILE A 237 -6.22 -28.33 -13.35
CA ILE A 237 -5.64 -28.84 -12.11
C ILE A 237 -5.40 -30.35 -12.16
N GLN A 238 -6.31 -31.10 -12.75
CA GLN A 238 -6.17 -32.58 -12.91
C GLN A 238 -4.97 -32.96 -13.79
N ASN A 239 -4.71 -32.18 -14.83
CA ASN A 239 -3.63 -32.41 -15.79
C ASN A 239 -2.26 -31.85 -15.36
N LEU A 240 -2.18 -31.12 -14.25
CA LEU A 240 -0.90 -30.62 -13.74
C LEU A 240 -0.07 -31.75 -13.12
N PRO A 241 1.25 -31.78 -13.35
CA PRO A 241 2.14 -32.71 -12.68
C PRO A 241 2.17 -32.46 -11.18
N ARG A 242 2.16 -33.51 -10.38
CA ARG A 242 2.26 -33.42 -8.92
C ARG A 242 3.63 -32.88 -8.52
N THR A 243 3.65 -31.83 -7.70
CA THR A 243 4.87 -31.23 -7.15
C THR A 243 5.21 -31.88 -5.81
N VAL A 244 6.50 -31.94 -5.47
CA VAL A 244 6.97 -32.55 -4.21
C VAL A 244 6.45 -31.82 -2.97
N ASP A 245 6.29 -30.50 -3.07
CA ASP A 245 5.78 -29.65 -1.99
C ASP A 245 4.24 -29.56 -1.93
N GLY A 246 3.55 -30.32 -2.81
CA GLY A 246 2.09 -30.39 -2.89
C GLY A 246 1.42 -29.11 -3.42
N LYS A 247 2.17 -28.11 -3.88
CA LYS A 247 1.63 -26.93 -4.55
C LYS A 247 1.18 -27.28 -5.97
N LEU A 248 0.25 -26.49 -6.53
CA LEU A 248 -0.13 -26.64 -7.93
C LEU A 248 1.02 -26.28 -8.88
N PHE A 249 1.86 -25.31 -8.49
CA PHE A 249 2.91 -24.78 -9.35
C PHE A 249 4.26 -24.72 -8.61
N HIS A 250 5.30 -25.18 -9.28
CA HIS A 250 6.67 -25.01 -8.81
C HIS A 250 7.26 -23.74 -9.43
N VAL A 251 7.36 -22.65 -8.66
CA VAL A 251 7.93 -21.37 -9.06
C VAL A 251 9.07 -21.01 -8.14
N LYS A 252 10.29 -20.83 -8.68
CA LYS A 252 11.51 -20.52 -7.89
C LYS A 252 11.36 -19.26 -7.05
N SER A 253 10.78 -18.21 -7.61
CA SER A 253 10.49 -16.95 -6.91
C SER A 253 9.46 -16.13 -7.69
N VAL A 254 8.74 -15.26 -6.98
CA VAL A 254 7.78 -14.33 -7.57
C VAL A 254 8.45 -13.41 -8.62
N SER A 255 9.67 -12.95 -8.34
CA SER A 255 10.41 -12.08 -9.27
C SER A 255 10.86 -12.81 -10.53
N SER A 256 11.24 -14.09 -10.42
CA SER A 256 11.56 -14.93 -11.58
C SER A 256 10.33 -15.17 -12.44
N PHE A 257 9.20 -15.48 -11.81
CA PHE A 257 7.92 -15.64 -12.50
C PHE A 257 7.50 -14.37 -13.24
N GLU A 258 7.58 -13.20 -12.60
CA GLU A 258 7.24 -11.93 -13.24
C GLU A 258 8.08 -11.64 -14.48
N LYS A 259 9.38 -11.90 -14.41
CA LYS A 259 10.28 -11.75 -15.59
C LYS A 259 9.88 -12.68 -16.74
N GLN A 260 9.55 -13.94 -16.42
CA GLN A 260 9.13 -14.92 -17.44
C GLN A 260 7.78 -14.53 -18.03
N PHE A 261 6.79 -14.17 -17.21
CA PHE A 261 5.49 -13.70 -17.69
C PHE A 261 5.61 -12.45 -18.57
N SER A 262 6.41 -11.45 -18.15
CA SER A 262 6.66 -10.26 -18.96
C SER A 262 7.32 -10.60 -20.31
N SER A 263 8.19 -11.61 -20.36
CA SER A 263 8.77 -12.10 -21.60
C SER A 263 7.74 -12.75 -22.52
N VAL A 264 6.82 -13.54 -21.95
CA VAL A 264 5.71 -14.18 -22.68
C VAL A 264 4.78 -13.12 -23.26
N VAL A 265 4.35 -12.15 -22.46
CA VAL A 265 3.49 -11.02 -22.92
C VAL A 265 4.13 -10.25 -24.08
N ARG A 266 5.44 -9.97 -23.99
CA ARG A 266 6.17 -9.29 -25.05
C ARG A 266 6.25 -10.13 -26.34
N LYS A 267 6.48 -11.46 -26.21
CA LYS A 267 6.50 -12.38 -27.38
C LYS A 267 5.13 -12.48 -28.04
N ALA A 268 4.05 -12.41 -27.24
CA ALA A 268 2.67 -12.37 -27.75
C ALA A 268 2.31 -11.05 -28.45
N GLY A 269 3.20 -10.03 -28.46
CA GLY A 269 2.94 -8.72 -29.03
C GLY A 269 1.94 -7.88 -28.24
N ILE A 270 1.69 -8.21 -26.98
CA ILE A 270 0.70 -7.52 -26.13
C ILE A 270 1.37 -6.35 -25.42
N LEU A 271 0.84 -5.15 -25.64
CA LEU A 271 1.35 -3.93 -25.02
C LEU A 271 0.66 -3.64 -23.70
N ASP A 272 1.43 -3.06 -22.77
CA ASP A 272 0.95 -2.58 -21.47
C ASP A 272 0.04 -3.59 -20.74
N PHE A 273 0.53 -4.82 -20.56
CA PHE A 273 -0.21 -5.88 -19.89
C PHE A 273 0.60 -6.51 -18.75
N HIS A 274 -0.01 -6.63 -17.58
CA HIS A 274 0.58 -7.17 -16.36
C HIS A 274 -0.21 -8.39 -15.88
N PHE A 275 0.41 -9.25 -15.08
CA PHE A 275 -0.26 -10.45 -14.56
C PHE A 275 -1.58 -10.15 -13.83
N HIS A 276 -1.66 -8.99 -13.15
CA HIS A 276 -2.90 -8.61 -12.44
C HIS A 276 -4.07 -8.31 -13.38
N ASP A 277 -3.78 -7.94 -14.63
CA ASP A 277 -4.79 -7.64 -15.64
C ASP A 277 -5.54 -8.92 -16.13
N LEU A 278 -4.95 -10.12 -15.93
CA LEU A 278 -5.64 -11.41 -16.11
C LEU A 278 -6.88 -11.51 -15.20
N ARG A 279 -6.74 -11.08 -13.95
CA ARG A 279 -7.86 -11.05 -13.01
C ARG A 279 -8.92 -10.03 -13.43
N HIS A 280 -8.52 -8.89 -14.01
CA HIS A 280 -9.45 -7.93 -14.60
C HIS A 280 -10.18 -8.55 -15.79
N THR A 281 -9.46 -9.25 -16.66
CA THR A 281 -10.02 -10.00 -17.80
C THR A 281 -11.06 -11.01 -17.31
N GLY A 282 -10.71 -11.89 -16.37
CA GLY A 282 -11.62 -12.89 -15.83
C GLY A 282 -12.88 -12.26 -15.19
N ALA A 283 -12.71 -11.21 -14.37
CA ALA A 283 -13.84 -10.54 -13.73
C ALA A 283 -14.79 -9.90 -14.76
N THR A 284 -14.24 -9.30 -15.82
CA THR A 284 -15.04 -8.72 -16.91
C THR A 284 -15.80 -9.83 -17.68
N LEU A 285 -15.15 -10.97 -17.97
CA LEU A 285 -15.79 -12.08 -18.63
C LEU A 285 -16.92 -12.67 -17.80
N LEU A 286 -16.76 -12.82 -16.47
CA LEU A 286 -17.81 -13.28 -15.58
C LEU A 286 -18.96 -12.27 -15.47
N ALA A 287 -18.65 -10.97 -15.39
CA ALA A 287 -19.68 -9.93 -15.43
C ALA A 287 -20.49 -9.96 -16.75
N MET A 288 -19.82 -10.19 -17.89
CA MET A 288 -20.48 -10.37 -19.19
C MET A 288 -21.38 -11.62 -19.22
N LYS A 289 -21.02 -12.68 -18.46
CA LYS A 289 -21.85 -13.88 -18.28
C LYS A 289 -23.01 -13.65 -17.31
N GLY A 290 -23.16 -12.46 -16.73
CA GLY A 290 -24.28 -12.10 -15.85
C GLY A 290 -24.05 -12.31 -14.37
N TRP A 291 -22.81 -12.53 -13.94
CA TRP A 291 -22.49 -12.63 -12.52
C TRP A 291 -22.80 -11.31 -11.80
N THR A 292 -23.39 -11.44 -10.63
CA THR A 292 -23.73 -10.32 -9.77
C THR A 292 -22.47 -9.74 -9.12
N THR A 293 -22.56 -8.49 -8.67
CA THR A 293 -21.47 -7.84 -7.91
C THR A 293 -21.07 -8.66 -6.68
N ILE A 294 -22.03 -9.28 -5.99
CA ILE A 294 -21.78 -10.08 -4.79
C ILE A 294 -20.98 -11.35 -5.14
N GLU A 295 -21.38 -12.07 -6.18
CA GLU A 295 -20.67 -13.27 -6.65
C GLU A 295 -19.23 -12.94 -7.06
N LEU A 296 -19.04 -11.86 -7.83
CA LEU A 296 -17.70 -11.39 -8.18
C LEU A 296 -16.86 -11.02 -6.95
N MET A 297 -17.46 -10.33 -5.97
CA MET A 297 -16.78 -9.99 -4.71
C MET A 297 -16.33 -11.24 -3.96
N GLN A 298 -17.17 -12.25 -3.85
CA GLN A 298 -16.85 -13.51 -3.16
C GLN A 298 -15.74 -14.26 -3.90
N GLN A 299 -15.89 -14.48 -5.21
CA GLN A 299 -14.92 -15.18 -6.03
C GLN A 299 -13.55 -14.50 -6.00
N GLY A 300 -13.51 -13.23 -6.27
CA GLY A 300 -12.25 -12.49 -6.32
C GLY A 300 -11.71 -12.07 -4.95
N GLY A 301 -12.53 -12.04 -3.89
CA GLY A 301 -12.15 -11.53 -2.57
C GLY A 301 -11.93 -10.01 -2.59
N TRP A 302 -12.87 -9.27 -3.15
CA TRP A 302 -12.96 -7.80 -3.02
C TRP A 302 -13.77 -7.42 -1.79
N ASN A 303 -13.33 -6.37 -1.10
CA ASN A 303 -13.95 -5.95 0.17
C ASN A 303 -15.05 -4.90 -0.01
N SER A 304 -15.20 -4.31 -1.19
CA SER A 304 -16.25 -3.32 -1.46
C SER A 304 -16.82 -3.46 -2.87
N ALA A 305 -18.08 -3.11 -3.02
CA ALA A 305 -18.78 -3.09 -4.30
C ALA A 305 -18.13 -2.10 -5.30
N GLU A 306 -17.60 -0.97 -4.81
CA GLU A 306 -16.90 0.02 -5.63
C GLU A 306 -15.71 -0.57 -6.38
N MET A 307 -14.97 -1.52 -5.73
CA MET A 307 -13.85 -2.20 -6.38
C MET A 307 -14.28 -3.09 -7.55
N VAL A 308 -15.53 -3.54 -7.56
CA VAL A 308 -16.11 -4.46 -8.55
C VAL A 308 -16.95 -3.69 -9.58
N ALA A 309 -17.50 -2.53 -9.21
CA ALA A 309 -18.35 -1.70 -10.08
C ALA A 309 -17.72 -1.39 -11.45
N ARG A 310 -16.38 -1.31 -11.50
CA ARG A 310 -15.63 -1.12 -12.75
C ARG A 310 -15.86 -2.25 -13.76
N TYR A 311 -16.08 -3.49 -13.30
CA TYR A 311 -16.35 -4.64 -14.17
C TYR A 311 -17.80 -4.68 -14.63
N ALA A 312 -18.69 -4.02 -13.88
CA ALA A 312 -20.10 -3.84 -14.26
C ALA A 312 -20.29 -2.81 -15.39
N ASN A 313 -19.27 -1.98 -15.68
CA ASN A 313 -19.22 -1.12 -16.87
C ASN A 313 -19.02 -1.97 -18.13
N ILE A 314 -19.97 -2.83 -18.36
CA ILE A 314 -20.09 -3.65 -19.57
C ILE A 314 -20.24 -2.68 -20.74
N GLY A 315 -19.27 -2.68 -21.65
CA GLY A 315 -19.25 -1.72 -22.75
C GLY A 315 -20.56 -1.67 -23.55
N ALA A 316 -20.90 -0.51 -24.08
CA ALA A 316 -22.15 -0.27 -24.82
C ALA A 316 -22.46 -1.33 -25.89
N LYS A 317 -21.44 -1.92 -26.53
CA LYS A 317 -21.58 -3.05 -27.47
C LYS A 317 -22.24 -4.29 -26.85
N HIS A 318 -21.88 -4.63 -25.62
CA HIS A 318 -22.46 -5.78 -24.91
C HIS A 318 -23.91 -5.47 -24.50
N LEU A 319 -24.17 -4.28 -23.99
CA LEU A 319 -25.53 -3.84 -23.66
C LEU A 319 -26.42 -3.87 -24.92
N ALA A 320 -25.93 -3.38 -26.05
CA ALA A 320 -26.65 -3.44 -27.32
C ALA A 320 -26.92 -4.89 -27.77
N LYS A 321 -25.94 -5.81 -27.56
CA LYS A 321 -26.15 -7.24 -27.85
C LYS A 321 -27.23 -7.87 -26.95
N ARG A 322 -27.23 -7.55 -25.67
CA ARG A 322 -28.28 -8.04 -24.73
C ARG A 322 -29.68 -7.49 -25.07
N LEU A 323 -29.77 -6.19 -25.39
CA LEU A 323 -31.04 -5.59 -25.80
C LEU A 323 -31.58 -6.24 -27.09
N ARG A 324 -30.74 -6.57 -28.06
CA ARG A 324 -31.13 -7.27 -29.29
C ARG A 324 -31.48 -8.73 -29.06
N ALA A 325 -30.91 -9.37 -28.04
CA ALA A 325 -31.19 -10.76 -27.69
C ALA A 325 -32.50 -10.93 -26.85
N GLY A 326 -33.21 -9.87 -26.50
CA GLY A 326 -34.48 -9.92 -25.80
C GLY A 326 -34.39 -10.40 -24.33
N LYS A 327 -33.22 -10.30 -23.71
CA LYS A 327 -33.00 -10.70 -22.30
C LYS A 327 -32.32 -9.58 -21.52
#